data_0274ad0ee5495dacd78bec6ed4c80835
#
_entry.id   0274ad0ee5495dacd78bec6ed4c80835
#
_cell.length_a   1.000
_cell.length_b   1.000
_cell.length_c   1.000
_cell.angle_alpha   90.00
_cell.angle_beta   90.00
_cell.angle_gamma   90.00
#
_symmetry.space_group_name_H-M   'P 1'
#
loop_
_entity.id
_entity.type
_entity.pdbx_description
1 polymer ?
#
loop_
_entity_poly.entity_id
_entity_poly.type
_entity_poly.pdbx_seq_one_letter_code
_entity_poly.pdbx_strand_id
1 'polypeptide(L)'
;MNREYHKWWSARLQRDMELLVFGHAGAKVLVFPTRFGRFYEYEKLGMVATLKHKIEQGWLQLYCVDSIDAESFYCGWAHPSGRIQRHIDFEEYILNEVLPFMHSKNTHDCVISHGLSLGAFHAANIAFRYPQFFKKLVAFSGRYDLTLNVEHFSDLFDGFYNEDIYFHTPSHFLPNLDCAWRLNKLRDMDITLVIGKEDPFLPHG
;
A
#
# COMPACT_ATOMS: atom_id res chain seq x y z
N MET A 1 22.31 10.88 5.25
CA MET A 1 21.20 10.23 4.50
C MET A 1 20.46 11.30 3.72
N ASN A 2 20.27 11.11 2.41
CA ASN A 2 19.48 12.02 1.59
C ASN A 2 18.01 11.96 1.99
N ARG A 3 17.35 13.11 2.11
CA ARG A 3 15.91 13.25 2.42
C ARG A 3 15.33 14.32 1.53
N GLU A 4 14.38 13.96 0.68
CA GLU A 4 13.74 14.86 -0.25
C GLU A 4 12.24 14.92 0.02
N TYR A 5 11.64 16.11 -0.12
CA TYR A 5 10.21 16.33 -0.07
C TYR A 5 9.72 16.67 -1.48
N HIS A 6 8.65 16.02 -1.88
CA HIS A 6 7.99 16.25 -3.16
C HIS A 6 6.51 16.51 -2.95
N LYS A 7 5.96 17.39 -3.77
CA LYS A 7 4.55 17.74 -3.81
C LYS A 7 4.15 18.04 -5.24
N TRP A 8 3.05 17.46 -5.68
CA TRP A 8 2.46 17.79 -6.99
C TRP A 8 0.95 17.64 -6.98
N TRP A 9 0.30 18.33 -7.91
CA TRP A 9 -1.13 18.16 -8.15
C TRP A 9 -1.37 16.84 -8.86
N SER A 10 -2.14 15.95 -8.23
CA SER A 10 -2.60 14.71 -8.86
C SER A 10 -3.85 14.98 -9.67
N ALA A 11 -3.78 14.76 -10.97
CA ALA A 11 -4.94 14.88 -11.84
C ALA A 11 -5.98 13.78 -11.53
N ARG A 12 -5.53 12.60 -11.09
CA ARG A 12 -6.40 11.49 -10.71
C ARG A 12 -7.17 11.79 -9.42
N LEU A 13 -6.49 12.34 -8.42
CA LEU A 13 -7.07 12.60 -7.11
C LEU A 13 -7.68 14.00 -6.97
N GLN A 14 -7.47 14.89 -7.96
CA GLN A 14 -7.93 16.29 -7.97
C GLN A 14 -7.50 17.04 -6.69
N ARG A 15 -6.25 16.80 -6.26
CA ARG A 15 -5.65 17.44 -5.09
C ARG A 15 -4.12 17.38 -5.13
N ASP A 16 -3.49 18.19 -4.30
CA ASP A 16 -2.07 18.07 -4.03
C ASP A 16 -1.77 16.78 -3.25
N MET A 17 -0.78 16.04 -3.71
CA MET A 17 -0.25 14.86 -3.03
C MET A 17 1.20 15.09 -2.65
N GLU A 18 1.59 14.54 -1.51
CA GLU A 18 2.89 14.73 -0.88
C GLU A 18 3.63 13.40 -0.74
N LEU A 19 4.96 13.44 -0.78
CA LEU A 19 5.80 12.25 -0.70
C LEU A 19 7.17 12.61 -0.15
N LEU A 20 7.75 11.73 0.68
CA LEU A 20 9.14 11.79 1.10
C LEU A 20 9.95 10.70 0.43
N VAL A 21 11.17 11.06 0.00
CA VAL A 21 12.17 10.10 -0.47
C VAL A 21 13.35 10.09 0.47
N PHE A 22 13.79 8.88 0.88
CA PHE A 22 14.99 8.69 1.69
C PHE A 22 15.96 7.78 0.95
N GLY A 23 17.22 8.21 0.85
CA GLY A 23 18.28 7.47 0.17
C GLY A 23 18.49 7.94 -1.27
N HIS A 24 19.41 7.28 -1.98
CA HIS A 24 19.88 7.73 -3.29
C HIS A 24 20.01 6.58 -4.33
N ALA A 25 19.92 5.33 -3.89
CA ALA A 25 20.09 4.16 -4.75
C ALA A 25 19.50 2.88 -4.10
N GLY A 26 19.57 1.76 -4.82
CA GLY A 26 19.18 0.43 -4.37
C GLY A 26 17.73 0.08 -4.65
N ALA A 27 17.22 -0.97 -4.03
CA ALA A 27 15.84 -1.39 -4.21
C ALA A 27 14.87 -0.29 -3.77
N LYS A 28 13.90 0.01 -4.62
CA LYS A 28 12.86 1.02 -4.36
C LYS A 28 11.81 0.43 -3.43
N VAL A 29 11.55 1.08 -2.30
CA VAL A 29 10.52 0.67 -1.35
C VAL A 29 9.38 1.67 -1.39
N LEU A 30 8.24 1.28 -1.92
CA LEU A 30 7.00 2.03 -1.86
C LEU A 30 6.36 1.78 -0.48
N VAL A 31 6.28 2.82 0.33
CA VAL A 31 5.82 2.74 1.73
C VAL A 31 4.46 3.40 1.88
N PHE A 32 3.46 2.60 2.25
CA PHE A 32 2.12 3.07 2.56
C PHE A 32 1.98 3.34 4.07
N PRO A 33 1.39 4.49 4.47
CA PRO A 33 1.18 4.81 5.88
C PRO A 33 0.07 3.97 6.51
N THR A 34 -0.07 4.01 7.83
CA THR A 34 -1.19 3.43 8.56
C THR A 34 -2.47 4.24 8.36
N ARG A 35 -3.58 3.82 8.95
CA ARG A 35 -4.86 4.53 8.87
C ARG A 35 -4.72 6.01 9.28
N PHE A 36 -5.15 6.91 8.40
CA PHE A 36 -4.99 8.37 8.54
C PHE A 36 -3.55 8.85 8.64
N GLY A 37 -2.59 7.96 8.39
CA GLY A 37 -1.18 8.33 8.36
C GLY A 37 -0.86 9.23 7.18
N ARG A 38 0.23 9.99 7.32
CA ARG A 38 0.72 10.91 6.29
C ARG A 38 2.10 10.45 5.81
N PHE A 39 2.53 10.98 4.71
CA PHE A 39 3.83 10.70 4.08
C PHE A 39 5.05 10.75 5.02
N TYR A 40 4.96 11.44 6.16
CA TYR A 40 6.03 11.56 7.16
C TYR A 40 5.91 10.57 8.33
N GLU A 41 4.85 9.75 8.38
CA GLU A 41 4.58 8.85 9.51
C GLU A 41 5.69 7.82 9.70
N TYR A 42 6.17 7.21 8.61
CA TYR A 42 7.22 6.19 8.66
C TYR A 42 8.52 6.71 9.28
N GLU A 43 8.84 7.99 9.02
CA GLU A 43 9.95 8.70 9.68
C GLU A 43 9.66 8.89 11.18
N LYS A 44 8.46 9.36 11.55
CA LYS A 44 8.05 9.57 12.95
C LYS A 44 8.05 8.29 13.78
N LEU A 45 7.68 7.16 13.19
CA LEU A 45 7.70 5.84 13.84
C LEU A 45 9.14 5.30 14.04
N GLY A 46 10.18 6.02 13.62
CA GLY A 46 11.56 5.60 13.75
C GLY A 46 12.01 4.54 12.74
N MET A 47 11.16 4.15 11.80
CA MET A 47 11.47 3.12 10.82
C MET A 47 12.59 3.54 9.87
N VAL A 48 12.59 4.82 9.46
CA VAL A 48 13.68 5.39 8.65
C VAL A 48 15.01 5.34 9.40
N ALA A 49 14.99 5.67 10.72
CA ALA A 49 16.18 5.58 11.57
C ALA A 49 16.69 4.15 11.72
N THR A 50 15.79 3.17 11.89
CA THR A 50 16.12 1.75 11.97
C THR A 50 16.78 1.24 10.67
N LEU A 51 16.32 1.73 9.51
CA LEU A 51 16.84 1.35 8.21
C LEU A 51 18.01 2.21 7.73
N LYS A 52 18.43 3.21 8.53
CA LYS A 52 19.42 4.22 8.14
C LYS A 52 20.67 3.62 7.50
N HIS A 53 21.26 2.61 8.12
CA HIS A 53 22.46 1.96 7.58
C HIS A 53 22.25 1.42 6.17
N LYS A 54 21.13 0.72 5.93
CA LYS A 54 20.79 0.14 4.61
C LYS A 54 20.54 1.22 3.55
N ILE A 55 19.93 2.33 3.96
CA ILE A 55 19.64 3.47 3.09
C ILE A 55 20.95 4.20 2.72
N GLU A 56 21.83 4.44 3.69
CA GLU A 56 23.12 5.12 3.47
C GLU A 56 24.10 4.30 2.62
N GLN A 57 24.03 2.96 2.72
CA GLN A 57 24.79 2.04 1.85
C GLN A 57 24.22 1.96 0.42
N GLY A 58 23.08 2.62 0.14
CA GLY A 58 22.44 2.54 -1.17
C GLY A 58 21.81 1.19 -1.48
N TRP A 59 21.43 0.41 -0.45
CA TRP A 59 20.72 -0.86 -0.66
C TRP A 59 19.22 -0.66 -0.80
N LEU A 60 18.68 0.37 -0.14
CA LEU A 60 17.26 0.74 -0.16
C LEU A 60 17.08 2.22 -0.42
N GLN A 61 16.09 2.54 -1.22
CA GLN A 61 15.56 3.90 -1.36
C GLN A 61 14.07 3.88 -1.05
N LEU A 62 13.64 4.63 -0.02
CA LEU A 62 12.27 4.65 0.45
C LEU A 62 11.48 5.77 -0.22
N TYR A 63 10.23 5.49 -0.58
CA TYR A 63 9.25 6.42 -1.14
C TYR A 63 8.00 6.34 -0.27
N CYS A 64 7.88 7.26 0.69
CA CYS A 64 6.79 7.29 1.65
C CYS A 64 5.66 8.16 1.13
N VAL A 65 4.58 7.53 0.68
CA VAL A 65 3.42 8.22 0.08
C VAL A 65 2.44 8.73 1.14
N ASP A 66 1.64 9.70 0.77
CA ASP A 66 0.52 10.18 1.57
C ASP A 66 -0.70 9.25 1.43
N SER A 67 -1.67 9.34 2.34
CA SER A 67 -2.93 8.62 2.25
C SER A 67 -4.09 9.55 1.92
N ILE A 68 -5.21 8.94 1.50
CA ILE A 68 -6.50 9.60 1.31
C ILE A 68 -7.62 8.87 2.07
N ASP A 69 -7.30 8.19 3.16
CA ASP A 69 -8.23 7.31 3.87
C ASP A 69 -9.50 8.01 4.30
N ALA A 70 -9.39 9.29 4.73
CA ALA A 70 -10.54 10.12 5.11
C ALA A 70 -11.47 10.46 3.93
N GLU A 71 -10.98 10.36 2.69
CA GLU A 71 -11.76 10.60 1.47
C GLU A 71 -12.24 9.29 0.83
N SER A 72 -11.68 8.16 1.23
CA SER A 72 -12.00 6.81 0.72
C SER A 72 -12.67 5.96 1.81
N PHE A 73 -12.05 4.92 2.29
CA PHE A 73 -12.62 3.93 3.21
C PHE A 73 -13.27 4.52 4.47
N TYR A 74 -12.75 5.62 4.99
CA TYR A 74 -13.24 6.27 6.21
C TYR A 74 -14.04 7.56 5.95
N CYS A 75 -14.52 7.76 4.73
CA CYS A 75 -15.42 8.85 4.38
C CYS A 75 -16.85 8.53 4.84
N GLY A 76 -17.16 8.78 6.12
CA GLY A 76 -18.41 8.34 6.76
C GLY A 76 -19.70 8.98 6.19
N TRP A 77 -19.59 10.07 5.42
CA TRP A 77 -20.73 10.69 4.74
C TRP A 77 -20.94 10.20 3.30
N ALA A 78 -19.94 9.55 2.70
CA ALA A 78 -20.03 9.05 1.34
C ALA A 78 -20.65 7.65 1.30
N HIS A 79 -21.44 7.39 0.27
CA HIS A 79 -21.94 6.04 -0.01
C HIS A 79 -20.77 5.07 -0.23
N PRO A 80 -20.84 3.79 0.22
CA PRO A 80 -19.75 2.82 0.08
C PRO A 80 -19.22 2.65 -1.35
N SER A 81 -20.08 2.73 -2.38
CA SER A 81 -19.62 2.71 -3.78
C SER A 81 -18.71 3.90 -4.13
N GLY A 82 -18.93 5.06 -3.55
CA GLY A 82 -18.05 6.22 -3.70
C GLY A 82 -16.74 6.06 -2.93
N ARG A 83 -16.77 5.40 -1.76
CA ARG A 83 -15.56 5.12 -0.98
C ARG A 83 -14.62 4.18 -1.72
N ILE A 84 -15.14 3.09 -2.30
CA ILE A 84 -14.32 2.16 -3.08
C ILE A 84 -13.84 2.80 -4.37
N GLN A 85 -14.66 3.60 -5.06
CA GLN A 85 -14.22 4.33 -6.25
C GLN A 85 -13.07 5.28 -5.93
N ARG A 86 -13.14 5.99 -4.80
CA ARG A 86 -12.06 6.88 -4.36
C ARG A 86 -10.77 6.12 -4.04
N HIS A 87 -10.87 4.90 -3.50
CA HIS A 87 -9.71 4.01 -3.34
C HIS A 87 -9.13 3.57 -4.68
N ILE A 88 -9.97 3.27 -5.66
CA ILE A 88 -9.53 2.95 -7.04
C ILE A 88 -8.74 4.13 -7.63
N ASP A 89 -9.24 5.36 -7.45
CA ASP A 89 -8.53 6.56 -7.90
C ASP A 89 -7.14 6.70 -7.22
N PHE A 90 -7.05 6.32 -5.94
CA PHE A 90 -5.76 6.29 -5.23
C PHE A 90 -4.81 5.23 -5.78
N GLU A 91 -5.31 4.05 -6.07
CA GLU A 91 -4.52 2.98 -6.68
C GLU A 91 -3.99 3.42 -8.06
N GLU A 92 -4.82 4.06 -8.87
CA GLU A 92 -4.40 4.60 -10.16
C GLU A 92 -3.40 5.75 -10.03
N TYR A 93 -3.50 6.58 -8.99
CA TYR A 93 -2.48 7.58 -8.66
C TYR A 93 -1.12 6.90 -8.37
N ILE A 94 -1.11 5.83 -7.59
CA ILE A 94 0.13 5.07 -7.32
C ILE A 94 0.70 4.50 -8.61
N LEU A 95 -0.12 3.88 -9.45
CA LEU A 95 0.33 3.22 -10.68
C LEU A 95 0.81 4.19 -11.75
N ASN A 96 0.12 5.31 -11.92
CA ASN A 96 0.33 6.20 -13.06
C ASN A 96 1.13 7.46 -12.74
N GLU A 97 1.29 7.80 -11.45
CA GLU A 97 2.05 8.98 -11.04
C GLU A 97 3.25 8.58 -10.14
N VAL A 98 3.03 7.80 -9.07
CA VAL A 98 4.09 7.48 -8.12
C VAL A 98 5.11 6.48 -8.69
N LEU A 99 4.68 5.36 -9.26
CA LEU A 99 5.62 4.37 -9.83
C LEU A 99 6.46 4.95 -10.98
N PRO A 100 5.91 5.73 -11.93
CA PRO A 100 6.72 6.44 -12.93
C PRO A 100 7.70 7.43 -12.30
N PHE A 101 7.29 8.20 -11.29
CA PHE A 101 8.17 9.09 -10.55
C PHE A 101 9.33 8.32 -9.90
N MET A 102 9.03 7.21 -9.21
CA MET A 102 10.05 6.33 -8.62
C MET A 102 11.03 5.82 -9.68
N HIS A 103 10.53 5.43 -10.85
CA HIS A 103 11.37 4.95 -11.95
C HIS A 103 12.25 6.05 -12.54
N SER A 104 11.74 7.26 -12.67
CA SER A 104 12.52 8.42 -13.16
C SER A 104 13.67 8.80 -12.22
N LYS A 105 13.52 8.57 -10.92
CA LYS A 105 14.56 8.85 -9.92
C LYS A 105 15.57 7.71 -9.76
N ASN A 106 15.13 6.48 -9.97
CA ASN A 106 15.96 5.30 -9.72
C ASN A 106 15.55 4.17 -10.67
N THR A 107 16.45 3.77 -11.54
CA THR A 107 16.23 2.75 -12.56
C THR A 107 16.41 1.31 -12.05
N HIS A 108 16.69 1.11 -10.77
CA HIS A 108 16.82 -0.23 -10.18
C HIS A 108 15.53 -1.03 -10.35
N ASP A 109 15.60 -2.27 -10.84
CA ASP A 109 14.43 -3.07 -11.24
C ASP A 109 13.58 -3.56 -10.06
N CYS A 110 14.16 -3.67 -8.87
CA CYS A 110 13.45 -4.17 -7.70
C CYS A 110 12.57 -3.07 -7.10
N VAL A 111 11.26 -3.30 -7.12
CA VAL A 111 10.28 -2.52 -6.35
C VAL A 111 9.70 -3.42 -5.25
N ILE A 112 9.75 -2.92 -4.02
CA ILE A 112 9.19 -3.56 -2.83
C ILE A 112 7.94 -2.78 -2.43
N SER A 113 6.80 -3.46 -2.32
CA SER A 113 5.60 -2.88 -1.72
C SER A 113 5.63 -3.10 -0.21
N HIS A 114 5.43 -2.07 0.59
CA HIS A 114 5.56 -2.14 2.04
C HIS A 114 4.54 -1.27 2.77
N GLY A 115 4.08 -1.75 3.92
CA GLY A 115 3.22 -0.99 4.81
C GLY A 115 2.93 -1.69 6.12
N LEU A 116 2.30 -0.94 7.04
CA LEU A 116 1.88 -1.41 8.35
C LEU A 116 0.37 -1.15 8.50
N SER A 117 -0.37 -2.06 9.14
CA SER A 117 -1.81 -1.92 9.39
C SER A 117 -2.59 -1.71 8.08
N LEU A 118 -3.34 -0.61 7.93
CA LEU A 118 -4.02 -0.29 6.66
C LEU A 118 -3.02 -0.10 5.51
N GLY A 119 -1.82 0.40 5.79
CA GLY A 119 -0.74 0.46 4.79
C GLY A 119 -0.30 -0.93 4.31
N ALA A 120 -0.35 -1.94 5.18
CA ALA A 120 -0.09 -3.33 4.79
C ALA A 120 -1.17 -3.87 3.83
N PHE A 121 -2.43 -3.50 4.06
CA PHE A 121 -3.52 -3.76 3.12
C PHE A 121 -3.25 -3.11 1.75
N HIS A 122 -2.95 -1.81 1.73
CA HIS A 122 -2.64 -1.11 0.47
C HIS A 122 -1.48 -1.76 -0.27
N ALA A 123 -0.40 -2.10 0.45
CA ALA A 123 0.78 -2.73 -0.11
C ALA A 123 0.48 -4.11 -0.71
N ALA A 124 -0.29 -4.93 -0.01
CA ALA A 124 -0.68 -6.27 -0.46
C ALA A 124 -1.66 -6.19 -1.63
N ASN A 125 -2.71 -5.36 -1.50
CA ASN A 125 -3.74 -5.23 -2.53
C ASN A 125 -3.13 -4.85 -3.88
N ILE A 126 -2.32 -3.79 -3.92
CA ILE A 126 -1.70 -3.34 -5.17
C ILE A 126 -0.69 -4.36 -5.71
N ALA A 127 0.10 -5.02 -4.84
CA ALA A 127 1.07 -6.02 -5.26
C ALA A 127 0.39 -7.27 -5.84
N PHE A 128 -0.71 -7.72 -5.27
CA PHE A 128 -1.46 -8.88 -5.75
C PHE A 128 -2.25 -8.60 -7.03
N ARG A 129 -2.75 -7.38 -7.18
CA ARG A 129 -3.50 -6.96 -8.39
C ARG A 129 -2.60 -6.65 -9.57
N TYR A 130 -1.40 -6.10 -9.31
CA TYR A 130 -0.44 -5.66 -10.32
C TYR A 130 0.97 -6.26 -10.08
N PRO A 131 1.09 -7.59 -10.03
CA PRO A 131 2.33 -8.27 -9.63
C PRO A 131 3.50 -8.01 -10.57
N GLN A 132 3.27 -7.53 -11.79
CA GLN A 132 4.32 -7.17 -12.74
C GLN A 132 5.21 -6.01 -12.29
N PHE A 133 4.72 -5.15 -11.39
CA PHE A 133 5.46 -3.99 -10.91
C PHE A 133 6.28 -4.27 -9.66
N PHE A 134 6.01 -5.39 -8.95
CA PHE A 134 6.62 -5.65 -7.65
C PHE A 134 7.41 -6.95 -7.66
N LYS A 135 8.61 -6.91 -7.07
CA LYS A 135 9.45 -8.10 -6.85
C LYS A 135 9.30 -8.64 -5.44
N LYS A 136 8.86 -7.79 -4.51
CA LYS A 136 8.72 -8.16 -3.11
C LYS A 136 7.55 -7.42 -2.46
N LEU A 137 6.85 -8.14 -1.57
CA LEU A 137 5.86 -7.60 -0.65
C LEU A 137 6.35 -7.83 0.79
N VAL A 138 6.32 -6.78 1.61
CA VAL A 138 6.60 -6.87 3.05
C VAL A 138 5.49 -6.13 3.80
N ALA A 139 4.60 -6.85 4.44
CA ALA A 139 3.40 -6.28 5.05
C ALA A 139 3.26 -6.72 6.52
N PHE A 140 3.04 -5.75 7.41
CA PHE A 140 2.96 -5.99 8.86
C PHE A 140 1.57 -5.68 9.38
N SER A 141 0.94 -6.67 10.05
CA SER A 141 -0.36 -6.55 10.73
C SER A 141 -1.45 -5.94 9.84
N GLY A 142 -1.58 -6.49 8.63
CA GLY A 142 -2.54 -6.03 7.64
C GLY A 142 -3.93 -6.62 7.86
N ARG A 143 -4.96 -5.83 7.52
CA ARG A 143 -6.34 -6.28 7.40
C ARG A 143 -6.63 -6.58 5.94
N TYR A 144 -6.69 -7.86 5.56
CA TYR A 144 -6.84 -8.28 4.15
C TYR A 144 -8.29 -8.54 3.74
N ASP A 145 -9.21 -8.46 4.68
CA ASP A 145 -10.65 -8.43 4.44
C ASP A 145 -11.26 -7.15 5.02
N LEU A 146 -11.72 -6.26 4.14
CA LEU A 146 -12.30 -4.97 4.52
C LEU A 146 -13.77 -5.06 4.94
N THR A 147 -14.41 -6.21 4.72
CA THR A 147 -15.83 -6.45 4.99
C THR A 147 -16.07 -7.12 6.36
N LEU A 148 -15.00 -7.63 7.01
CA LEU A 148 -15.12 -8.30 8.31
C LEU A 148 -15.36 -7.31 9.45
N ASN A 149 -16.22 -7.73 10.38
CA ASN A 149 -16.31 -7.12 11.70
C ASN A 149 -15.48 -7.93 12.69
N VAL A 150 -14.41 -7.34 13.23
CA VAL A 150 -13.49 -7.96 14.19
C VAL A 150 -13.22 -6.98 15.31
N GLU A 151 -13.64 -7.31 16.53
CA GLU A 151 -13.50 -6.45 17.72
C GLU A 151 -14.02 -5.01 17.48
N HIS A 152 -13.10 -4.04 17.42
CA HIS A 152 -13.41 -2.63 17.20
C HIS A 152 -13.34 -2.22 15.71
N PHE A 153 -13.03 -3.16 14.82
CA PHE A 153 -12.93 -2.92 13.39
C PHE A 153 -14.23 -3.34 12.71
N SER A 154 -14.97 -2.36 12.23
CA SER A 154 -16.21 -2.59 11.49
C SER A 154 -15.94 -2.82 10.01
N ASP A 155 -16.90 -3.45 9.33
CA ASP A 155 -16.99 -3.46 7.87
C ASP A 155 -16.87 -2.02 7.33
N LEU A 156 -15.93 -1.80 6.41
CA LEU A 156 -15.67 -0.46 5.84
C LEU A 156 -16.71 -0.02 4.81
N PHE A 157 -17.66 -0.90 4.47
CA PHE A 157 -18.67 -0.66 3.45
C PHE A 157 -20.11 -0.75 3.98
N ASP A 158 -20.30 -0.86 5.30
CA ASP A 158 -21.62 -0.86 5.95
C ASP A 158 -22.56 -1.94 5.38
N GLY A 159 -22.03 -3.11 5.01
CA GLY A 159 -22.78 -4.22 4.40
C GLY A 159 -23.00 -4.07 2.89
N PHE A 160 -22.61 -2.98 2.27
CA PHE A 160 -22.67 -2.85 0.81
C PHE A 160 -21.55 -3.68 0.16
N TYR A 161 -21.87 -4.35 -0.95
CA TYR A 161 -20.92 -5.20 -1.67
C TYR A 161 -21.15 -5.14 -3.17
N ASN A 162 -20.05 -5.02 -3.94
CA ASN A 162 -20.06 -5.04 -5.40
C ASN A 162 -18.75 -5.65 -5.94
N GLU A 163 -18.61 -5.72 -7.26
CA GLU A 163 -17.41 -6.27 -7.91
C GLU A 163 -16.14 -5.48 -7.57
N ASP A 164 -16.23 -4.16 -7.42
CA ASP A 164 -15.07 -3.34 -7.05
C ASP A 164 -14.55 -3.71 -5.67
N ILE A 165 -15.46 -3.90 -4.68
CA ILE A 165 -15.10 -4.36 -3.34
C ILE A 165 -14.49 -5.75 -3.39
N TYR A 166 -15.11 -6.68 -4.16
CA TYR A 166 -14.56 -8.03 -4.35
C TYR A 166 -13.12 -7.99 -4.85
N PHE A 167 -12.86 -7.26 -5.94
CA PHE A 167 -11.54 -7.21 -6.56
C PHE A 167 -10.51 -6.38 -5.77
N HIS A 168 -10.93 -5.63 -4.75
CA HIS A 168 -10.04 -4.90 -3.84
C HIS A 168 -9.98 -5.50 -2.43
N THR A 169 -10.52 -6.69 -2.23
CA THR A 169 -10.44 -7.45 -0.97
C THR A 169 -9.60 -8.70 -1.21
N PRO A 170 -8.31 -8.72 -0.84
CA PRO A 170 -7.40 -9.83 -1.14
C PRO A 170 -7.91 -11.21 -0.73
N SER A 171 -8.53 -11.34 0.45
CA SER A 171 -9.11 -12.59 0.93
C SER A 171 -10.26 -13.12 0.06
N HIS A 172 -10.93 -12.24 -0.70
CA HIS A 172 -12.03 -12.64 -1.59
C HIS A 172 -11.55 -13.07 -2.97
N PHE A 173 -10.69 -12.28 -3.61
CA PHE A 173 -10.34 -12.56 -5.01
C PHE A 173 -9.19 -13.55 -5.17
N LEU A 174 -8.21 -13.59 -4.23
CA LEU A 174 -7.05 -14.48 -4.36
C LEU A 174 -7.40 -15.97 -4.42
N PRO A 175 -8.31 -16.50 -3.58
CA PRO A 175 -8.70 -17.91 -3.65
C PRO A 175 -9.34 -18.31 -5.00
N ASN A 176 -9.90 -17.35 -5.71
CA ASN A 176 -10.59 -17.55 -6.98
C ASN A 176 -9.78 -17.10 -8.20
N LEU A 177 -8.48 -16.80 -7.99
CA LEU A 177 -7.61 -16.32 -9.05
C LEU A 177 -7.21 -17.47 -9.97
N ASP A 178 -7.72 -17.48 -11.21
CA ASP A 178 -7.48 -18.51 -12.22
C ASP A 178 -6.52 -18.06 -13.34
N CYS A 179 -6.18 -16.78 -13.41
CA CYS A 179 -5.30 -16.23 -14.41
C CYS A 179 -3.85 -16.75 -14.25
N ALA A 180 -3.44 -17.71 -15.11
CA ALA A 180 -2.14 -18.36 -15.05
C ALA A 180 -0.96 -17.36 -15.08
N TRP A 181 -1.05 -16.31 -15.88
CA TRP A 181 -0.03 -15.27 -15.95
C TRP A 181 0.15 -14.57 -14.59
N ARG A 182 -0.97 -14.15 -13.94
CA ARG A 182 -0.92 -13.48 -12.65
C ARG A 182 -0.42 -14.42 -11.55
N LEU A 183 -0.91 -15.67 -11.53
CA LEU A 183 -0.44 -16.68 -10.58
C LEU A 183 1.07 -16.92 -10.68
N ASN A 184 1.64 -17.01 -11.90
CA ASN A 184 3.08 -17.16 -12.08
C ASN A 184 3.83 -15.94 -11.56
N LYS A 185 3.35 -14.71 -11.82
CA LYS A 185 3.98 -13.49 -11.26
C LYS A 185 3.94 -13.45 -9.74
N LEU A 186 2.84 -13.90 -9.12
CA LEU A 186 2.75 -13.99 -7.65
C LEU A 186 3.68 -15.06 -7.07
N ARG A 187 3.87 -16.18 -7.75
CA ARG A 187 4.82 -17.23 -7.33
C ARG A 187 6.29 -16.77 -7.42
N ASP A 188 6.59 -15.89 -8.36
CA ASP A 188 7.93 -15.30 -8.54
C ASP A 188 8.19 -14.13 -7.57
N MET A 189 7.18 -13.66 -6.84
CA MET A 189 7.29 -12.57 -5.88
C MET A 189 7.72 -13.11 -4.50
N ASP A 190 8.68 -12.44 -3.87
CA ASP A 190 9.04 -12.71 -2.47
C ASP A 190 7.99 -12.04 -1.55
N ILE A 191 7.18 -12.85 -0.89
CA ILE A 191 6.06 -12.37 -0.06
C ILE A 191 6.36 -12.64 1.41
N THR A 192 6.40 -11.57 2.21
CA THR A 192 6.57 -11.63 3.67
C THR A 192 5.38 -10.93 4.34
N LEU A 193 4.52 -11.71 4.97
CA LEU A 193 3.42 -11.23 5.82
C LEU A 193 3.78 -11.50 7.27
N VAL A 194 3.70 -10.48 8.11
CA VAL A 194 4.00 -10.57 9.54
C VAL A 194 2.79 -10.11 10.33
N ILE A 195 2.39 -10.89 11.32
CA ILE A 195 1.28 -10.58 12.21
C ILE A 195 1.68 -10.83 13.66
N GLY A 196 1.22 -9.99 14.57
CA GLY A 196 1.42 -10.17 16.01
C GLY A 196 0.58 -11.35 16.56
N LYS A 197 1.06 -12.02 17.60
CA LYS A 197 0.33 -13.14 18.22
C LYS A 197 -1.02 -12.72 18.82
N GLU A 198 -1.14 -11.46 19.22
CA GLU A 198 -2.33 -10.87 19.83
C GLU A 198 -3.09 -9.97 18.84
N ASP A 199 -2.76 -10.03 17.56
CA ASP A 199 -3.45 -9.26 16.54
C ASP A 199 -4.87 -9.82 16.34
N PRO A 200 -5.93 -9.00 16.44
CA PRO A 200 -7.31 -9.47 16.37
C PRO A 200 -7.67 -10.10 15.01
N PHE A 201 -6.91 -9.81 13.97
CA PHE A 201 -7.12 -10.40 12.64
C PHE A 201 -6.43 -11.76 12.46
N LEU A 202 -5.58 -12.23 13.41
CA LEU A 202 -4.85 -13.49 13.28
C LEU A 202 -5.78 -14.71 13.01
N PRO A 203 -6.97 -14.84 13.62
CA PRO A 203 -7.88 -15.95 13.32
C PRO A 203 -8.55 -15.90 11.95
N HIS A 204 -8.39 -14.78 11.22
CA HIS A 204 -9.08 -14.46 9.97
C HIS A 204 -8.13 -14.21 8.80
N GLY A 205 -6.82 -14.41 8.99
CA GLY A 205 -5.76 -14.17 8.00
C GLY A 205 -5.13 -15.43 7.44
#